data_c8569d0b532a71c48a454258597c6299
#
_entry.id   c8569d0b532a71c48a454258597c6299
#
_cell.length_a   1.000
_cell.length_b   1.000
_cell.length_c   1.000
_cell.angle_alpha   90.00
_cell.angle_beta   90.00
_cell.angle_gamma   90.00
#
_symmetry.space_group_name_H-M   'P 1'
#
loop_
_entity.id
_entity.type
_entity.pdbx_description
1 polymer ?
#
loop_
_entity_poly.entity_id
_entity_poly.type
_entity_poly.pdbx_seq_one_letter_code
_entity_poly.pdbx_strand_id
1 'polypeptide(L)'
;MAQTNRERLNGLPHIELISAQELEGRLKNGYDIIIEGIFGTGFSGALPTEIAALCRQLNHSDGLKVALDIPTGLNCDTAEADPDTFRADLTYTFAAYKPAHLSESGKPYCQETVCLPIGID
;
A
#
# COMPACT_ATOMS: atom_id res chain seq x y z
N MET A 1 -17.94 9.14 0.41
CA MET A 1 -17.43 8.18 1.42
C MET A 1 -16.04 8.55 1.91
N ALA A 2 -15.05 8.66 1.02
CA ALA A 2 -13.69 9.03 1.43
C ALA A 2 -13.62 10.41 2.08
N GLN A 3 -14.35 11.38 1.55
CA GLN A 3 -14.39 12.74 2.10
C GLN A 3 -14.94 12.76 3.54
N THR A 4 -16.02 12.02 3.78
CA THR A 4 -16.63 11.95 5.10
C THR A 4 -15.69 11.30 6.12
N ASN A 5 -14.98 10.24 5.72
CA ASN A 5 -14.02 9.58 6.59
C ASN A 5 -12.83 10.49 6.88
N ARG A 6 -12.37 11.25 5.90
CA ARG A 6 -11.31 12.22 6.10
C ARG A 6 -11.69 13.29 7.11
N GLU A 7 -12.93 13.78 7.03
CA GLU A 7 -13.44 14.77 7.98
C GLU A 7 -13.49 14.22 9.40
N ARG A 8 -13.90 12.95 9.57
CA ARG A 8 -13.90 12.28 10.86
C ARG A 8 -12.49 12.15 11.44
N LEU A 9 -11.53 11.77 10.61
CA LEU A 9 -10.14 11.63 11.03
C LEU A 9 -9.56 12.97 11.49
N ASN A 10 -9.91 14.04 10.80
CA ASN A 10 -9.38 15.35 11.09
C ASN A 10 -9.76 15.85 12.50
N GLY A 11 -10.80 15.30 13.10
CA GLY A 11 -11.22 15.64 14.45
C GLY A 11 -10.59 14.80 15.55
N LEU A 12 -9.76 13.80 15.22
CA LEU A 12 -9.19 12.89 16.21
C LEU A 12 -7.85 13.40 16.73
N PRO A 13 -7.63 13.38 18.06
CA PRO A 13 -6.46 14.04 18.67
C PRO A 13 -5.11 13.38 18.38
N HIS A 14 -5.09 12.11 18.02
CA HIS A 14 -3.84 11.38 17.79
C HIS A 14 -3.58 11.10 16.32
N ILE A 15 -4.38 11.69 15.42
CA ILE A 15 -4.25 11.50 13.99
C ILE A 15 -3.93 12.82 13.33
N GLU A 16 -2.87 12.85 12.56
CA GLU A 16 -2.45 14.01 11.79
C GLU A 16 -2.60 13.70 10.31
N LEU A 17 -3.30 14.58 9.59
CA LEU A 17 -3.41 14.48 8.15
C LEU A 17 -2.36 15.37 7.51
N ILE A 18 -1.54 14.79 6.64
CA ILE A 18 -0.48 15.53 5.95
C ILE A 18 -0.63 15.36 4.44
N SER A 19 -0.03 16.26 3.68
CA SER A 19 0.02 16.13 2.23
C SER A 19 1.15 15.19 1.82
N ALA A 20 1.09 14.71 0.57
CA ALA A 20 2.15 13.88 0.03
C ALA A 20 3.51 14.63 0.00
N GLN A 21 3.46 15.94 -0.21
CA GLN A 21 4.69 16.75 -0.22
C GLN A 21 5.38 16.80 1.15
N GLU A 22 4.61 16.68 2.23
CA GLU A 22 5.15 16.69 3.58
C GLU A 22 5.75 15.35 3.98
N LEU A 23 5.42 14.30 3.26
CA LEU A 23 5.78 12.94 3.64
C LEU A 23 7.30 12.74 3.71
N GLU A 24 8.06 13.27 2.77
CA GLU A 24 9.51 13.10 2.74
C GLU A 24 10.16 13.54 4.04
N GLY A 25 9.77 14.72 4.53
CA GLY A 25 10.29 15.23 5.80
C GLY A 25 9.87 14.38 6.99
N ARG A 26 8.64 13.85 6.96
CA ARG A 26 8.13 13.02 8.05
C ARG A 26 8.79 11.65 8.10
N LEU A 27 9.10 11.06 6.94
CA LEU A 27 9.74 9.74 6.88
C LEU A 27 11.12 9.73 7.54
N LYS A 28 11.79 10.86 7.59
CA LYS A 28 13.11 10.98 8.25
C LYS A 28 13.03 10.73 9.76
N ASN A 29 11.85 10.91 10.35
CA ASN A 29 11.67 10.69 11.78
C ASN A 29 11.60 9.19 12.15
N GLY A 30 11.40 8.32 11.14
CA GLY A 30 11.23 6.90 11.36
C GLY A 30 9.84 6.55 11.88
N TYR A 31 9.30 5.43 11.42
CA TYR A 31 8.02 4.90 11.87
C TYR A 31 8.14 3.41 12.08
N ASP A 32 7.45 2.90 13.09
CA ASP A 32 7.48 1.46 13.37
C ASP A 32 6.71 0.68 12.30
N ILE A 33 5.60 1.22 11.83
CA ILE A 33 4.74 0.59 10.84
C ILE A 33 4.34 1.61 9.80
N ILE A 34 4.44 1.23 8.54
CA ILE A 34 3.97 2.01 7.40
C ILE A 34 2.91 1.19 6.69
N ILE A 35 1.70 1.74 6.57
CA ILE A 35 0.60 1.07 5.89
C ILE A 35 0.28 1.80 4.60
N GLU A 36 0.31 1.08 3.49
CA GLU A 36 0.10 1.62 2.16
C GLU A 36 -1.23 1.12 1.60
N GLY A 37 -2.08 2.02 1.14
CA GLY A 37 -3.35 1.68 0.54
C GLY A 37 -3.69 2.63 -0.60
N ILE A 38 -2.71 2.96 -1.44
CA ILE A 38 -2.90 3.96 -2.51
C ILE A 38 -3.75 3.38 -3.64
N PHE A 39 -3.31 2.27 -4.24
CA PHE A 39 -4.05 1.58 -5.30
C PHE A 39 -4.38 0.16 -4.86
N GLY A 40 -5.57 -0.30 -5.22
CA GLY A 40 -5.98 -1.68 -5.01
C GLY A 40 -5.92 -2.47 -6.31
N THR A 41 -6.92 -3.33 -6.52
CA THR A 41 -6.96 -4.27 -7.64
C THR A 41 -7.16 -3.63 -9.01
N GLY A 42 -7.54 -2.37 -9.08
CA GLY A 42 -7.80 -1.69 -10.35
C GLY A 42 -6.55 -1.17 -11.08
N PHE A 43 -5.38 -1.32 -10.49
CA PHE A 43 -4.16 -0.82 -11.10
C PHE A 43 -3.73 -1.66 -12.31
N SER A 44 -3.32 -0.97 -13.38
CA SER A 44 -2.67 -1.59 -14.54
C SER A 44 -1.73 -0.57 -15.19
N GLY A 45 -0.74 -1.07 -15.91
CA GLY A 45 0.24 -0.24 -16.60
C GLY A 45 1.34 0.29 -15.70
N ALA A 46 1.77 1.52 -15.92
CA ALA A 46 2.84 2.14 -15.16
C ALA A 46 2.28 3.05 -14.07
N LEU A 47 3.03 3.22 -12.99
CA LEU A 47 2.66 4.15 -11.93
C LEU A 47 2.78 5.59 -12.43
N PRO A 48 1.85 6.48 -12.04
CA PRO A 48 2.07 7.90 -12.22
C PRO A 48 3.37 8.33 -11.56
N THR A 49 4.06 9.29 -12.17
CA THR A 49 5.39 9.73 -11.71
C THR A 49 5.43 10.10 -10.22
N GLU A 50 4.42 10.80 -9.74
CA GLU A 50 4.37 11.22 -8.34
C GLU A 50 4.17 10.04 -7.39
N ILE A 51 3.36 9.08 -7.78
CA ILE A 51 3.13 7.88 -6.98
C ILE A 51 4.37 6.98 -6.98
N ALA A 52 5.04 6.87 -8.12
CA ALA A 52 6.28 6.11 -8.21
C ALA A 52 7.35 6.69 -7.27
N ALA A 53 7.48 8.01 -7.24
CA ALA A 53 8.42 8.69 -6.34
C ALA A 53 8.07 8.44 -4.88
N LEU A 54 6.78 8.46 -4.55
CA LEU A 54 6.30 8.19 -3.21
C LEU A 54 6.64 6.76 -2.78
N CYS A 55 6.37 5.80 -3.65
CA CYS A 55 6.69 4.39 -3.37
C CYS A 55 8.18 4.17 -3.17
N ARG A 56 9.03 4.84 -3.96
CA ARG A 56 10.48 4.77 -3.76
C ARG A 56 10.88 5.26 -2.37
N GLN A 57 10.33 6.38 -1.93
CA GLN A 57 10.60 6.90 -0.60
C GLN A 57 10.17 5.93 0.48
N LEU A 58 8.97 5.37 0.35
CA LEU A 58 8.45 4.40 1.31
C LEU A 58 9.30 3.14 1.35
N ASN A 59 9.75 2.65 0.19
CA ASN A 59 10.58 1.45 0.10
C ASN A 59 11.93 1.62 0.79
N HIS A 60 12.44 2.84 0.82
CA HIS A 60 13.73 3.14 1.47
C HIS A 60 13.60 3.50 2.95
N SER A 61 12.38 3.58 3.45
CA SER A 61 12.13 3.93 4.85
C SER A 61 12.25 2.71 5.75
N ASP A 62 12.65 2.93 6.99
CA ASP A 62 12.66 1.88 8.00
C ASP A 62 11.24 1.61 8.47
N GLY A 63 11.06 0.48 9.15
CA GLY A 63 9.78 0.08 9.71
C GLY A 63 9.15 -1.08 8.96
N LEU A 64 8.15 -1.68 9.59
CA LEU A 64 7.38 -2.75 8.98
C LEU A 64 6.46 -2.16 7.92
N LYS A 65 6.55 -2.67 6.69
CA LYS A 65 5.75 -2.19 5.57
C LYS A 65 4.59 -3.13 5.30
N VAL A 66 3.40 -2.58 5.37
CA VAL A 66 2.16 -3.34 5.22
C VAL A 66 1.40 -2.79 4.01
N ALA A 67 1.03 -3.66 3.09
CA ALA A 67 0.18 -3.29 1.96
C ALA A 67 -1.25 -3.73 2.23
N LEU A 68 -2.20 -2.88 1.87
CA LEU A 68 -3.61 -3.21 1.91
C LEU A 68 -4.05 -3.64 0.51
N ASP A 69 -4.60 -4.83 0.43
CA ASP A 69 -5.10 -5.51 -0.77
C ASP A 69 -3.98 -5.96 -1.71
N ILE A 70 -3.35 -5.05 -2.43
CA ILE A 70 -2.24 -5.30 -3.35
C ILE A 70 -1.21 -4.18 -3.18
N PRO A 71 0.09 -4.48 -3.09
CA PRO A 71 1.08 -3.41 -3.10
C PRO A 71 0.94 -2.54 -4.34
N THR A 72 0.92 -1.22 -4.15
CA THR A 72 0.76 -0.27 -5.25
C THR A 72 1.85 -0.45 -6.29
N GLY A 73 1.48 -0.62 -7.53
CA GLY A 73 2.37 -0.88 -8.66
C GLY A 73 2.37 -2.31 -9.15
N LEU A 74 1.73 -3.23 -8.40
CA LEU A 74 1.61 -4.63 -8.79
C LEU A 74 0.26 -4.87 -9.43
N ASN A 75 0.25 -5.50 -10.63
CA ASN A 75 -0.99 -5.88 -11.29
C ASN A 75 -1.55 -7.13 -10.62
N CYS A 76 -2.79 -7.07 -10.15
CA CYS A 76 -3.37 -8.18 -9.38
C CYS A 76 -3.62 -9.43 -10.21
N ASP A 77 -3.79 -9.31 -11.52
CA ASP A 77 -4.10 -10.44 -12.40
C ASP A 77 -2.85 -11.07 -13.00
N THR A 78 -1.89 -10.26 -13.43
CA THR A 78 -0.70 -10.71 -14.15
C THR A 78 0.54 -10.82 -13.27
N ALA A 79 0.52 -10.17 -12.13
CA ALA A 79 1.69 -10.01 -11.24
C ALA A 79 2.83 -9.23 -11.89
N GLU A 80 2.56 -8.50 -12.98
CA GLU A 80 3.53 -7.57 -13.53
C GLU A 80 3.69 -6.40 -12.56
N ALA A 81 4.93 -5.99 -12.33
CA ALA A 81 5.24 -4.96 -11.37
C ALA A 81 5.94 -3.78 -12.03
N ASP A 82 5.53 -2.57 -11.65
CA ASP A 82 6.29 -1.36 -11.99
C ASP A 82 7.64 -1.41 -11.25
N PRO A 83 8.73 -0.84 -11.81
CA PRO A 83 10.01 -0.81 -11.11
C PRO A 83 9.96 -0.20 -9.72
N ASP A 84 9.03 0.71 -9.49
CA ASP A 84 8.88 1.41 -8.21
C ASP A 84 7.76 0.86 -7.34
N THR A 85 7.26 -0.34 -7.64
CA THR A 85 6.22 -0.99 -6.85
C THR A 85 6.57 -1.00 -5.36
N PHE A 86 5.57 -0.69 -4.53
CA PHE A 86 5.74 -0.77 -3.08
C PHE A 86 6.10 -2.20 -2.67
N ARG A 87 7.12 -2.35 -1.84
CA ARG A 87 7.58 -3.65 -1.35
C ARG A 87 7.12 -3.85 0.08
N ALA A 88 6.08 -4.65 0.24
CA ALA A 88 5.54 -4.96 1.56
C ALA A 88 6.33 -6.05 2.25
N ASP A 89 6.32 -6.02 3.58
CA ASP A 89 6.74 -7.15 4.40
C ASP A 89 5.55 -8.04 4.68
N LEU A 90 4.35 -7.47 4.65
CA LEU A 90 3.11 -8.15 4.92
C LEU A 90 2.01 -7.51 4.10
N THR A 91 1.16 -8.33 3.49
CA THR A 91 0.02 -7.85 2.69
C THR A 91 -1.26 -8.43 3.27
N TYR A 92 -2.24 -7.57 3.52
CA TYR A 92 -3.59 -8.00 3.88
C TYR A 92 -4.49 -7.82 2.67
N THR A 93 -5.05 -8.92 2.18
CA THR A 93 -6.08 -8.87 1.16
C THR A 93 -7.43 -9.21 1.78
N PHE A 94 -8.51 -8.87 1.07
CA PHE A 94 -9.86 -8.96 1.62
C PHE A 94 -10.70 -9.91 0.79
N ALA A 95 -11.52 -10.71 1.47
CA ALA A 95 -12.45 -11.69 0.92
C ALA A 95 -11.79 -12.88 0.23
N ALA A 96 -10.84 -12.67 -0.69
CA ALA A 96 -10.20 -13.75 -1.44
C ALA A 96 -8.79 -13.34 -1.89
N TYR A 97 -7.91 -14.33 -2.04
CA TYR A 97 -6.61 -14.10 -2.67
C TYR A 97 -6.78 -13.78 -4.15
N LYS A 98 -5.95 -12.87 -4.65
CA LYS A 98 -5.89 -12.53 -6.07
C LYS A 98 -4.74 -13.30 -6.72
N PRO A 99 -4.73 -13.45 -8.06
CA PRO A 99 -3.66 -14.20 -8.73
C PRO A 99 -2.25 -13.76 -8.37
N ALA A 100 -2.02 -12.45 -8.22
CA ALA A 100 -0.71 -11.93 -7.87
C ALA A 100 -0.21 -12.39 -6.52
N HIS A 101 -1.11 -12.59 -5.54
CA HIS A 101 -0.72 -13.08 -4.22
C HIS A 101 -0.17 -14.50 -4.27
N LEU A 102 -0.67 -15.30 -5.21
CA LEU A 102 -0.35 -16.72 -5.32
C LEU A 102 0.77 -16.99 -6.32
N SER A 103 1.24 -15.97 -7.05
CA SER A 103 2.23 -16.14 -8.10
C SER A 103 3.64 -15.93 -7.55
N GLU A 104 4.59 -16.61 -8.17
CA GLU A 104 6.00 -16.45 -7.85
C GLU A 104 6.49 -15.02 -8.13
N SER A 105 5.95 -14.40 -9.17
CA SER A 105 6.33 -13.03 -9.55
C SER A 105 5.83 -11.99 -8.56
N GLY A 106 4.73 -12.24 -7.89
CA GLY A 106 4.16 -11.31 -6.90
C GLY A 106 4.79 -11.41 -5.53
N LYS A 107 5.36 -12.56 -5.19
CA LYS A 107 5.91 -12.80 -3.86
C LYS A 107 6.94 -11.78 -3.38
N PRO A 108 7.89 -11.32 -4.20
CA PRO A 108 8.85 -10.32 -3.73
C PRO A 108 8.22 -9.02 -3.24
N TYR A 109 7.02 -8.70 -3.72
CA TYR A 109 6.31 -7.47 -3.38
C TYR A 109 5.30 -7.66 -2.26
N CYS A 110 4.63 -8.81 -2.23
CA CYS A 110 3.60 -9.10 -1.22
C CYS A 110 4.17 -9.71 0.04
N GLN A 111 5.24 -10.48 -0.07
CA GLN A 111 5.84 -11.31 0.97
C GLN A 111 4.76 -12.20 1.58
N GLU A 112 4.54 -12.14 2.87
CA GLU A 112 3.47 -12.90 3.51
C GLU A 112 2.14 -12.23 3.24
N THR A 113 1.17 -12.98 2.72
CA THR A 113 -0.17 -12.45 2.43
C THR A 113 -1.20 -13.15 3.33
N VAL A 114 -2.01 -12.34 4.00
CA VAL A 114 -3.09 -12.81 4.86
C VAL A 114 -4.41 -12.37 4.25
N CYS A 115 -5.31 -13.31 4.04
CA CYS A 115 -6.65 -13.02 3.53
C CYS A 115 -7.62 -12.86 4.69
N LEU A 116 -8.21 -11.68 4.80
CA LEU A 116 -9.15 -11.36 5.87
C LEU A 116 -10.59 -11.44 5.37
N PRO A 117 -11.48 -12.07 6.14
CA PRO A 117 -12.91 -12.01 5.80
C PRO A 117 -13.44 -10.62 6.10
N ILE A 118 -14.31 -10.12 5.23
CA ILE A 118 -14.91 -8.79 5.40
C ILE A 118 -16.42 -8.88 5.65
N GLY A 119 -16.88 -10.03 6.16
CA GLY A 119 -18.29 -10.23 6.47
C GLY A 119 -19.13 -10.61 5.27
N ILE A 120 -18.50 -10.95 4.15
CA ILE A 120 -19.16 -11.43 2.94
C ILE A 120 -18.83 -12.91 2.78
N ASP A 121 -19.82 -13.76 2.93
CA ASP A 121 -19.65 -15.20 2.76
C ASP A 121 -20.37 -15.69 1.52
#